data_18a97d870d248db3f1b3e8c50a0de021
#
_entry.id   18a97d870d248db3f1b3e8c50a0de021
#
_cell.length_a   1.000
_cell.length_b   1.000
_cell.length_c   1.000
_cell.angle_alpha   90.00
_cell.angle_beta   90.00
_cell.angle_gamma   90.00
#
_symmetry.space_group_name_H-M   'P 1'
#
loop_
_entity.id
_entity.type
_entity.pdbx_description
1 polymer ?
#
loop_
_entity_poly.entity_id
_entity_poly.type
_entity_poly.pdbx_seq_one_letter_code
_entity_poly.pdbx_strand_id
1 'polypeptide(L)'
;MVTALSLLTACGGNPKTTAEAEKIDYTVEQFADLQILRYRVPGFEDLSLKQKELVYYLTEAALQGRDILFDQNGKYNLTIRRMLEAVYTGYKGDKNTPDFKAMEVYLKRVWFSNGIHHHYGSEKFVPGFTPEFFRQAVQSVDAATLPLAEGQTVEQLCEEVFPVIFDPTVMPKRVNQAAGEDLVLTSACNYYDGVTQQEAEDFYNALKNPQDETPVSYGLNSRLVKEDGKIQEKVWKVGGLYGQALEKIVYWLKKAEGVAETPEQKAVIAKLMEFYETGDLKTFDEYAILWVKDLNSRIDFVNGFTESYGDPLGMKASWESLVNFKDLEATQRTELISGNAQWFEDHSPVDGQFKKEKVKGVSAKVITAAILAGDLYPATAIGINLPNANWIRSHHGSKSVTIGNITDAYNKAAHGNGFNEEFVYSDAELQLIDKYADVTDELHTDLHECLGHGSGKLLPGVDPDALKAYGSTIEEARADLFGLYYVADPKLVELGLTPSADAYKAQYYTYLMNGLMTQLVRIEPGNNVEEAHMRNRQLIARGV
;
A
#
# COMPACT_ATOMS: atom_id res chain seq x y z
N MET A 1 -13.19 -82.30 -8.60
CA MET A 1 -13.93 -81.27 -7.90
C MET A 1 -12.90 -80.27 -7.37
N VAL A 2 -12.72 -79.20 -8.06
CA VAL A 2 -11.77 -78.17 -7.68
C VAL A 2 -12.59 -76.92 -7.33
N THR A 3 -12.57 -76.55 -6.09
CA THR A 3 -13.28 -75.36 -5.57
C THR A 3 -12.35 -74.15 -5.70
N ALA A 4 -12.74 -73.18 -6.50
CA ALA A 4 -12.04 -71.91 -6.67
C ALA A 4 -12.42 -70.97 -5.52
N LEU A 5 -11.41 -70.50 -4.81
CA LEU A 5 -11.50 -69.51 -3.76
C LEU A 5 -11.13 -68.13 -4.36
N SER A 6 -12.14 -67.26 -4.49
CA SER A 6 -11.93 -65.88 -4.94
C SER A 6 -11.44 -65.02 -3.82
N LEU A 7 -10.19 -64.49 -3.94
CA LEU A 7 -9.64 -63.45 -3.08
C LEU A 7 -10.18 -62.10 -3.52
N LEU A 8 -10.95 -61.46 -2.65
CA LEU A 8 -11.29 -60.03 -2.71
C LEU A 8 -10.14 -59.25 -2.07
N THR A 9 -9.35 -58.62 -2.89
CA THR A 9 -8.41 -57.59 -2.45
C THR A 9 -9.14 -56.28 -2.19
N ALA A 10 -9.32 -55.96 -0.92
CA ALA A 10 -9.76 -54.64 -0.47
C ALA A 10 -8.61 -53.66 -0.67
N CYS A 11 -8.79 -52.67 -1.55
CA CYS A 11 -7.93 -51.50 -1.63
C CYS A 11 -8.16 -50.65 -0.37
N GLY A 12 -7.27 -50.79 0.59
CA GLY A 12 -7.16 -49.88 1.71
C GLY A 12 -6.55 -48.56 1.24
N GLY A 13 -7.42 -47.54 1.08
CA GLY A 13 -6.93 -46.18 0.94
C GLY A 13 -6.25 -45.77 2.25
N ASN A 14 -4.97 -45.46 2.18
CA ASN A 14 -4.29 -44.82 3.31
C ASN A 14 -5.05 -43.54 3.69
N PRO A 15 -5.36 -43.31 4.96
CA PRO A 15 -5.80 -42.02 5.40
C PRO A 15 -4.67 -41.02 5.10
N LYS A 16 -4.97 -40.00 4.31
CA LYS A 16 -4.12 -38.83 4.19
C LYS A 16 -3.84 -38.36 5.63
N THR A 17 -2.65 -38.55 6.11
CA THR A 17 -2.14 -37.84 7.28
C THR A 17 -2.40 -36.37 7.01
N THR A 18 -3.27 -35.78 7.80
CA THR A 18 -3.34 -34.31 7.93
C THR A 18 -1.94 -33.88 8.35
N ALA A 19 -1.17 -33.36 7.40
CA ALA A 19 0.05 -32.65 7.73
C ALA A 19 -0.37 -31.58 8.75
N GLU A 20 0.18 -31.62 9.96
CA GLU A 20 0.07 -30.51 10.90
C GLU A 20 0.44 -29.25 10.11
N ALA A 21 -0.50 -28.31 10.01
CA ALA A 21 -0.25 -27.05 9.35
C ALA A 21 0.96 -26.43 10.06
N GLU A 22 2.05 -26.29 9.34
CA GLU A 22 3.27 -25.68 9.84
C GLU A 22 2.90 -24.35 10.50
N LYS A 23 3.14 -24.25 11.82
CA LYS A 23 2.82 -23.04 12.57
C LYS A 23 3.72 -21.92 12.04
N ILE A 24 3.16 -21.05 11.22
CA ILE A 24 3.88 -19.94 10.63
C ILE A 24 4.00 -18.84 11.65
N ASP A 25 5.23 -18.43 11.91
CA ASP A 25 5.49 -17.21 12.66
C ASP A 25 5.35 -16.00 11.69
N TYR A 26 4.28 -15.23 11.87
CA TYR A 26 4.02 -14.05 11.07
C TYR A 26 4.88 -12.86 11.47
N THR A 27 5.38 -12.81 12.71
CA THR A 27 6.31 -11.79 13.19
C THR A 27 7.74 -12.25 13.01
N VAL A 28 8.48 -11.63 12.10
CA VAL A 28 9.86 -12.01 11.78
C VAL A 28 10.85 -11.33 12.71
N GLU A 29 10.66 -10.05 12.96
CA GLU A 29 11.56 -9.22 13.76
C GLU A 29 10.81 -8.01 14.32
N GLN A 30 11.27 -7.52 15.48
CA GLN A 30 10.90 -6.21 16.03
C GLN A 30 12.16 -5.41 16.33
N PHE A 31 12.18 -4.17 15.93
CA PHE A 31 13.25 -3.23 16.26
C PHE A 31 12.73 -1.80 16.27
N ALA A 32 13.23 -0.98 17.19
CA ALA A 32 12.71 0.37 17.44
C ALA A 32 11.17 0.32 17.62
N ASP A 33 10.44 1.08 16.81
CA ASP A 33 8.97 1.16 16.76
C ASP A 33 8.37 0.34 15.59
N LEU A 34 9.14 -0.57 15.00
CA LEU A 34 8.75 -1.34 13.82
C LEU A 34 8.64 -2.83 14.11
N GLN A 35 7.65 -3.45 13.50
CA GLN A 35 7.45 -4.90 13.47
C GLN A 35 7.46 -5.36 12.01
N ILE A 36 8.35 -6.31 11.69
CA ILE A 36 8.42 -6.90 10.36
C ILE A 36 7.52 -8.13 10.32
N LEU A 37 6.54 -8.09 9.44
CA LEU A 37 5.61 -9.18 9.23
C LEU A 37 5.97 -9.99 7.97
N ARG A 38 5.67 -11.27 8.02
CA ARG A 38 5.69 -12.17 6.88
C ARG A 38 4.25 -12.40 6.42
N TYR A 39 4.03 -12.40 5.12
CA TYR A 39 2.74 -12.81 4.56
C TYR A 39 2.89 -14.06 3.68
N ARG A 40 1.81 -14.81 3.55
CA ARG A 40 1.72 -15.94 2.62
C ARG A 40 1.17 -15.49 1.27
N VAL A 41 1.40 -16.31 0.25
CA VAL A 41 0.87 -16.09 -1.10
C VAL A 41 -0.04 -17.28 -1.47
N PRO A 42 -1.21 -17.42 -0.83
CA PRO A 42 -2.12 -18.54 -1.08
C PRO A 42 -2.59 -18.53 -2.52
N GLY A 43 -2.79 -19.72 -3.09
CA GLY A 43 -3.22 -19.89 -4.49
C GLY A 43 -2.11 -19.72 -5.54
N PHE A 44 -0.86 -19.43 -5.15
CA PHE A 44 0.26 -19.37 -6.09
C PHE A 44 0.52 -20.72 -6.77
N GLU A 45 0.36 -21.82 -6.02
CA GLU A 45 0.59 -23.17 -6.55
C GLU A 45 -0.41 -23.55 -7.65
N ASP A 46 -1.62 -22.97 -7.61
CA ASP A 46 -2.70 -23.21 -8.58
C ASP A 46 -2.52 -22.43 -9.90
N LEU A 47 -1.54 -21.53 -9.95
CA LEU A 47 -1.22 -20.81 -11.19
C LEU A 47 -0.56 -21.75 -12.20
N SER A 48 -0.94 -21.60 -13.48
CA SER A 48 -0.24 -22.28 -14.57
C SER A 48 1.23 -21.84 -14.65
N LEU A 49 2.09 -22.64 -15.29
CA LEU A 49 3.49 -22.27 -15.48
C LEU A 49 3.63 -20.90 -16.16
N LYS A 50 2.84 -20.62 -17.18
CA LYS A 50 2.86 -19.34 -17.89
C LYS A 50 2.48 -18.16 -16.97
N GLN A 51 1.50 -18.35 -16.07
CA GLN A 51 1.14 -17.35 -15.07
C GLN A 51 2.25 -17.15 -14.04
N LYS A 52 2.90 -18.22 -13.59
CA LYS A 52 4.07 -18.14 -12.69
C LYS A 52 5.24 -17.40 -13.33
N GLU A 53 5.51 -17.63 -14.62
CA GLU A 53 6.50 -16.87 -15.39
C GLU A 53 6.12 -15.38 -15.48
N LEU A 54 4.84 -15.06 -15.71
CA LEU A 54 4.37 -13.69 -15.74
C LEU A 54 4.57 -12.99 -14.39
N VAL A 55 4.18 -13.64 -13.28
CA VAL A 55 4.40 -13.12 -11.92
C VAL A 55 5.89 -12.90 -11.67
N TYR A 56 6.76 -13.85 -12.08
CA TYR A 56 8.21 -13.71 -11.94
C TYR A 56 8.75 -12.48 -12.69
N TYR A 57 8.40 -12.31 -13.97
CA TYR A 57 8.91 -11.18 -14.75
C TYR A 57 8.40 -9.84 -14.25
N LEU A 58 7.14 -9.76 -13.82
CA LEU A 58 6.57 -8.55 -13.21
C LEU A 58 7.23 -8.25 -11.85
N THR A 59 7.56 -9.28 -11.06
CA THR A 59 8.30 -9.15 -9.80
C THR A 59 9.72 -8.63 -10.03
N GLU A 60 10.42 -9.16 -11.02
CA GLU A 60 11.75 -8.66 -11.38
C GLU A 60 11.70 -7.17 -11.82
N ALA A 61 10.67 -6.79 -12.59
CA ALA A 61 10.43 -5.38 -12.93
C ALA A 61 10.19 -4.53 -11.68
N ALA A 62 9.40 -5.03 -10.73
CA ALA A 62 9.11 -4.33 -9.47
C ALA A 62 10.36 -4.07 -8.63
N LEU A 63 11.30 -5.01 -8.59
CA LEU A 63 12.53 -4.89 -7.82
C LEU A 63 13.49 -3.82 -8.34
N GLN A 64 13.40 -3.45 -9.63
CA GLN A 64 14.33 -2.46 -10.22
C GLN A 64 14.03 -1.02 -9.80
N GLY A 65 12.82 -0.72 -9.32
CA GLY A 65 12.41 0.63 -8.96
C GLY A 65 12.78 1.07 -7.53
N ARG A 66 13.31 0.18 -6.71
CA ARG A 66 13.62 0.49 -5.30
C ARG A 66 14.48 1.73 -5.12
N ASP A 67 15.54 1.89 -5.90
CA ASP A 67 16.46 3.00 -5.78
C ASP A 67 15.82 4.34 -6.23
N ILE A 68 14.81 4.29 -7.10
CA ILE A 68 14.03 5.47 -7.49
C ILE A 68 13.37 6.07 -6.26
N LEU A 69 12.66 5.27 -5.45
CA LEU A 69 11.95 5.78 -4.29
C LEU A 69 12.91 6.32 -3.23
N PHE A 70 14.06 5.68 -3.00
CA PHE A 70 15.08 6.22 -2.08
C PHE A 70 15.52 7.64 -2.47
N ASP A 71 15.76 7.89 -3.77
CA ASP A 71 16.11 9.21 -4.27
C ASP A 71 14.95 10.19 -4.21
N GLN A 72 13.72 9.75 -4.52
CA GLN A 72 12.51 10.59 -4.40
C GLN A 72 12.26 11.05 -2.96
N ASN A 73 12.49 10.19 -1.97
CA ASN A 73 12.30 10.49 -0.56
C ASN A 73 13.37 11.44 0.02
N GLY A 74 14.50 11.62 -0.66
CA GLY A 74 15.53 12.56 -0.23
C GLY A 74 16.81 12.45 -1.03
N LYS A 75 17.35 13.59 -1.42
CA LYS A 75 18.54 13.73 -2.27
C LYS A 75 19.74 12.90 -1.82
N TYR A 76 19.93 12.73 -0.50
CA TYR A 76 21.09 12.03 0.07
C TYR A 76 20.79 10.58 0.49
N ASN A 77 19.56 10.12 0.40
CA ASN A 77 19.13 8.82 0.94
C ASN A 77 19.90 7.63 0.34
N LEU A 78 20.14 7.63 -0.98
CA LEU A 78 20.92 6.56 -1.61
C LEU A 78 22.37 6.55 -1.15
N THR A 79 22.99 7.72 -1.04
CA THR A 79 24.37 7.87 -0.57
C THR A 79 24.48 7.42 0.89
N ILE A 80 23.58 7.86 1.75
CA ILE A 80 23.56 7.48 3.17
C ILE A 80 23.32 5.97 3.32
N ARG A 81 22.37 5.40 2.61
CA ARG A 81 22.13 3.95 2.64
C ARG A 81 23.36 3.15 2.25
N ARG A 82 23.98 3.46 1.13
CA ARG A 82 25.19 2.76 0.64
C ARG A 82 26.36 2.91 1.59
N MET A 83 26.51 4.08 2.20
CA MET A 83 27.53 4.34 3.19
C MET A 83 27.32 3.50 4.47
N LEU A 84 26.09 3.43 4.96
CA LEU A 84 25.72 2.58 6.11
C LEU A 84 25.90 1.08 5.78
N GLU A 85 25.52 0.64 4.60
CA GLU A 85 25.70 -0.74 4.12
C GLU A 85 27.18 -1.11 4.02
N ALA A 86 28.04 -0.21 3.52
CA ALA A 86 29.46 -0.43 3.43
C ALA A 86 30.10 -0.58 4.83
N VAL A 87 29.70 0.24 5.79
CA VAL A 87 30.14 0.12 7.19
C VAL A 87 29.61 -1.17 7.82
N TYR A 88 28.31 -1.47 7.66
CA TYR A 88 27.70 -2.67 8.22
C TYR A 88 28.42 -3.97 7.77
N THR A 89 28.77 -4.05 6.50
CA THR A 89 29.45 -5.20 5.92
C THR A 89 30.96 -5.21 6.17
N GLY A 90 31.60 -4.06 5.99
CA GLY A 90 33.08 -3.94 5.96
C GLY A 90 33.76 -3.61 7.29
N TYR A 91 33.04 -3.16 8.31
CA TYR A 91 33.62 -2.78 9.60
C TYR A 91 34.27 -3.96 10.29
N LYS A 92 35.54 -3.80 10.67
CA LYS A 92 36.37 -4.85 11.28
C LYS A 92 36.53 -4.70 12.80
N GLY A 93 35.98 -3.62 13.38
CA GLY A 93 35.97 -3.41 14.84
C GLY A 93 34.92 -4.28 15.54
N ASP A 94 34.77 -4.06 16.84
CA ASP A 94 33.78 -4.79 17.64
C ASP A 94 32.35 -4.37 17.29
N LYS A 95 31.59 -5.26 16.66
CA LYS A 95 30.18 -5.06 16.31
C LYS A 95 29.21 -5.19 17.48
N ASN A 96 29.70 -5.52 18.70
CA ASN A 96 28.89 -5.59 19.89
C ASN A 96 28.84 -4.27 20.69
N THR A 97 29.55 -3.25 20.24
CA THR A 97 29.51 -1.92 20.87
C THR A 97 28.12 -1.30 20.77
N PRO A 98 27.72 -0.46 21.74
CA PRO A 98 26.44 0.25 21.68
C PRO A 98 26.25 1.08 20.40
N ASP A 99 27.29 1.79 19.96
CA ASP A 99 27.25 2.62 18.74
C ASP A 99 26.99 1.75 17.49
N PHE A 100 27.68 0.60 17.33
CA PHE A 100 27.48 -0.26 16.18
C PHE A 100 26.06 -0.83 16.14
N LYS A 101 25.54 -1.29 17.29
CA LYS A 101 24.16 -1.78 17.39
C LYS A 101 23.13 -0.68 17.10
N ALA A 102 23.36 0.53 17.58
CA ALA A 102 22.51 1.66 17.27
C ALA A 102 22.53 2.04 15.78
N MET A 103 23.72 1.96 15.15
CA MET A 103 23.87 2.14 13.70
C MET A 103 23.13 1.04 12.90
N GLU A 104 23.19 -0.20 13.35
CA GLU A 104 22.42 -1.30 12.74
C GLU A 104 20.92 -1.04 12.79
N VAL A 105 20.39 -0.60 13.92
CA VAL A 105 18.97 -0.21 14.05
C VAL A 105 18.63 0.95 13.12
N TYR A 106 19.48 1.95 13.03
CA TYR A 106 19.30 3.09 12.12
C TYR A 106 19.29 2.65 10.67
N LEU A 107 20.20 1.76 10.25
CA LEU A 107 20.24 1.20 8.91
C LEU A 107 18.96 0.41 8.60
N LYS A 108 18.47 -0.39 9.53
CA LYS A 108 17.19 -1.12 9.38
C LYS A 108 16.00 -0.16 9.21
N ARG A 109 15.98 0.95 9.95
CA ARG A 109 14.97 2.01 9.75
C ARG A 109 15.07 2.65 8.37
N VAL A 110 16.29 2.94 7.90
CA VAL A 110 16.54 3.50 6.56
C VAL A 110 16.09 2.54 5.47
N TRP A 111 16.35 1.25 5.61
CA TRP A 111 15.85 0.24 4.67
C TRP A 111 14.33 0.17 4.66
N PHE A 112 13.73 0.11 5.85
CA PHE A 112 12.28 0.00 5.97
C PHE A 112 11.55 1.22 5.40
N SER A 113 12.00 2.42 5.74
CA SER A 113 11.33 3.67 5.36
C SER A 113 11.75 4.24 4.00
N ASN A 114 12.61 3.55 3.27
CA ASN A 114 13.21 4.03 2.01
C ASN A 114 13.87 5.40 2.15
N GLY A 115 14.57 5.65 3.28
CA GLY A 115 15.25 6.90 3.57
C GLY A 115 15.38 7.18 5.05
N ILE A 116 15.92 8.35 5.35
CA ILE A 116 16.25 8.77 6.73
C ILE A 116 15.07 9.38 7.51
N HIS A 117 13.88 9.36 6.94
CA HIS A 117 12.66 9.88 7.55
C HIS A 117 11.65 8.76 7.80
N HIS A 118 10.86 8.90 8.86
CA HIS A 118 9.78 7.96 9.16
C HIS A 118 8.80 7.90 7.99
N HIS A 119 8.48 6.69 7.52
CA HIS A 119 7.66 6.46 6.33
C HIS A 119 6.24 7.05 6.43
N TYR A 120 5.69 7.15 7.64
CA TYR A 120 4.35 7.66 7.90
C TYR A 120 4.35 9.08 8.48
N GLY A 121 5.10 9.33 9.57
CA GLY A 121 5.14 10.62 10.26
C GLY A 121 5.99 11.68 9.57
N SER A 122 6.85 11.28 8.63
CA SER A 122 7.78 12.16 7.90
C SER A 122 8.92 12.78 8.71
N GLU A 123 9.01 12.57 10.02
CA GLU A 123 10.09 13.09 10.86
C GLU A 123 11.41 12.37 10.58
N LYS A 124 12.50 13.12 10.65
CA LYS A 124 13.84 12.55 10.50
C LYS A 124 14.21 11.66 11.68
N PHE A 125 14.80 10.50 11.39
CA PHE A 125 15.34 9.62 12.43
C PHE A 125 16.51 10.26 13.15
N VAL A 126 16.50 10.17 14.48
CA VAL A 126 17.63 10.56 15.30
C VAL A 126 18.59 9.37 15.42
N PRO A 127 19.88 9.51 15.00
CA PRO A 127 20.86 8.45 15.18
C PRO A 127 21.11 8.16 16.66
N GLY A 128 21.13 6.89 17.05
CA GLY A 128 21.51 6.46 18.40
C GLY A 128 23.02 6.22 18.55
N PHE A 129 23.84 6.57 17.55
CA PHE A 129 25.28 6.44 17.52
C PHE A 129 25.95 7.79 17.31
N THR A 130 27.23 7.91 17.71
CA THR A 130 27.95 9.19 17.66
C THR A 130 28.53 9.48 16.28
N PRO A 131 28.66 10.78 15.89
CA PRO A 131 29.36 11.17 14.66
C PRO A 131 30.80 10.70 14.64
N GLU A 132 31.49 10.73 15.80
CA GLU A 132 32.89 10.28 15.97
C GLU A 132 33.05 8.80 15.66
N PHE A 133 32.17 7.96 16.21
CA PHE A 133 32.16 6.53 15.91
C PHE A 133 31.93 6.32 14.41
N PHE A 134 30.91 6.95 13.82
CA PHE A 134 30.58 6.73 12.43
C PHE A 134 31.68 7.18 11.47
N ARG A 135 32.36 8.31 11.77
CA ARG A 135 33.52 8.77 10.99
C ARG A 135 34.67 7.75 11.02
N GLN A 136 35.00 7.24 12.19
CA GLN A 136 36.05 6.20 12.33
C GLN A 136 35.64 4.92 11.59
N ALA A 137 34.39 4.51 11.69
CA ALA A 137 33.89 3.33 11.03
C ALA A 137 33.96 3.47 9.49
N VAL A 138 33.55 4.61 8.94
CA VAL A 138 33.63 4.90 7.49
C VAL A 138 35.09 4.93 7.02
N GLN A 139 36.01 5.52 7.77
CA GLN A 139 37.43 5.54 7.43
C GLN A 139 38.09 4.17 7.51
N SER A 140 37.52 3.22 8.26
CA SER A 140 38.06 1.86 8.45
C SER A 140 37.69 0.86 7.34
N VAL A 141 36.70 1.18 6.50
CA VAL A 141 36.27 0.31 5.40
C VAL A 141 37.03 0.63 4.11
N ASP A 142 36.99 -0.30 3.17
CA ASP A 142 37.59 -0.08 1.86
C ASP A 142 36.86 1.06 1.12
N ALA A 143 37.60 2.10 0.76
CA ALA A 143 37.05 3.27 0.05
C ALA A 143 36.34 2.90 -1.26
N ALA A 144 36.72 1.79 -1.91
CA ALA A 144 36.07 1.31 -3.11
C ALA A 144 34.62 0.82 -2.87
N THR A 145 34.25 0.55 -1.61
CA THR A 145 32.87 0.16 -1.23
C THR A 145 31.98 1.35 -0.90
N LEU A 146 32.55 2.53 -0.73
CA LEU A 146 31.84 3.75 -0.39
C LEU A 146 31.27 4.43 -1.66
N PRO A 147 30.14 5.12 -1.54
CA PRO A 147 29.48 5.80 -2.68
C PRO A 147 30.15 7.14 -3.02
N LEU A 148 31.46 7.10 -3.29
CA LEU A 148 32.25 8.29 -3.63
C LEU A 148 31.92 8.77 -5.04
N ALA A 149 31.71 10.06 -5.23
CA ALA A 149 31.69 10.68 -6.55
C ALA A 149 33.11 10.67 -7.16
N GLU A 150 33.20 10.91 -8.46
CA GLU A 150 34.49 10.99 -9.14
C GLU A 150 35.38 12.10 -8.52
N GLY A 151 36.55 11.71 -8.03
CA GLY A 151 37.49 12.60 -7.36
C GLY A 151 37.13 12.98 -5.93
N GLN A 152 36.03 12.51 -5.37
CA GLN A 152 35.63 12.80 -3.99
C GLN A 152 36.43 11.96 -2.99
N THR A 153 36.92 12.58 -1.94
CA THR A 153 37.57 11.87 -0.83
C THR A 153 36.54 11.39 0.21
N VAL A 154 36.94 10.41 1.02
CA VAL A 154 36.11 9.91 2.14
C VAL A 154 35.73 11.04 3.12
N GLU A 155 36.66 11.96 3.38
CA GLU A 155 36.41 13.10 4.26
C GLU A 155 35.37 14.05 3.67
N GLN A 156 35.48 14.39 2.39
CA GLN A 156 34.48 15.21 1.70
C GLN A 156 33.10 14.56 1.68
N LEU A 157 33.03 13.23 1.53
CA LEU A 157 31.76 12.51 1.65
C LEU A 157 31.18 12.65 3.06
N CYS A 158 32.01 12.51 4.11
CA CYS A 158 31.57 12.71 5.48
C CYS A 158 31.11 14.17 5.74
N GLU A 159 31.84 15.16 5.24
CA GLU A 159 31.44 16.57 5.38
C GLU A 159 30.09 16.86 4.70
N GLU A 160 29.81 16.22 3.58
CA GLU A 160 28.53 16.37 2.86
C GLU A 160 27.35 15.74 3.60
N VAL A 161 27.48 14.50 4.10
CA VAL A 161 26.32 13.74 4.59
C VAL A 161 26.13 13.80 6.11
N PHE A 162 27.16 14.11 6.91
CA PHE A 162 27.05 14.14 8.38
C PHE A 162 26.06 15.19 8.89
N PRO A 163 26.01 16.42 8.37
CA PRO A 163 24.97 17.37 8.75
C PRO A 163 23.56 16.83 8.46
N VAL A 164 23.39 16.11 7.35
CA VAL A 164 22.09 15.52 6.99
C VAL A 164 21.69 14.41 7.97
N ILE A 165 22.65 13.61 8.45
CA ILE A 165 22.38 12.52 9.39
C ILE A 165 22.18 13.05 10.81
N PHE A 166 23.10 13.91 11.30
CA PHE A 166 23.24 14.23 12.72
C PHE A 166 22.64 15.56 13.15
N ASP A 167 22.52 16.56 12.26
CA ASP A 167 21.92 17.84 12.63
C ASP A 167 20.39 17.77 12.52
N PRO A 168 19.63 17.84 13.64
CA PRO A 168 18.18 17.73 13.61
C PRO A 168 17.50 18.88 12.85
N THR A 169 18.18 19.98 12.59
CA THR A 169 17.63 21.15 11.87
C THR A 169 17.78 21.06 10.36
N VAL A 170 18.66 20.17 9.88
CA VAL A 170 18.89 19.94 8.45
C VAL A 170 17.90 18.91 7.94
N MET A 171 17.03 19.26 6.99
CA MET A 171 16.03 18.38 6.41
C MET A 171 15.17 17.66 7.48
N PRO A 172 14.50 18.38 8.40
CA PRO A 172 13.83 17.79 9.55
C PRO A 172 12.62 16.93 9.20
N LYS A 173 11.99 17.19 8.04
CA LYS A 173 10.80 16.46 7.55
C LYS A 173 10.95 16.06 6.09
N ARG A 174 10.48 14.86 5.76
CA ARG A 174 10.38 14.41 4.35
C ARG A 174 9.37 15.24 3.59
N VAL A 175 8.16 15.38 4.14
CA VAL A 175 7.06 16.18 3.60
C VAL A 175 6.58 17.12 4.68
N ASN A 176 6.66 18.42 4.44
CA ASN A 176 6.08 19.43 5.33
C ASN A 176 4.76 19.95 4.74
N GLN A 177 3.73 20.05 5.58
CA GLN A 177 2.41 20.58 5.21
C GLN A 177 1.95 21.68 6.18
N ALA A 178 2.89 22.30 6.91
CA ALA A 178 2.58 23.35 7.87
C ALA A 178 2.11 24.63 7.17
N ALA A 179 0.99 25.19 7.63
CA ALA A 179 0.46 26.42 7.08
C ALA A 179 1.41 27.60 7.33
N GLY A 180 1.60 28.43 6.31
CA GLY A 180 2.41 29.65 6.38
C GLY A 180 3.90 29.47 6.12
N GLU A 181 4.32 28.25 5.77
CA GLU A 181 5.68 27.93 5.35
C GLU A 181 5.73 27.70 3.83
N ASP A 182 6.92 27.83 3.24
CA ASP A 182 7.15 27.35 1.88
C ASP A 182 7.31 25.82 1.92
N LEU A 183 6.27 25.11 1.48
CA LEU A 183 6.18 23.66 1.60
C LEU A 183 7.27 22.94 0.78
N VAL A 184 7.72 23.54 -0.31
CA VAL A 184 8.78 22.99 -1.17
C VAL A 184 10.15 23.12 -0.53
N LEU A 185 10.50 24.32 -0.06
CA LEU A 185 11.83 24.58 0.55
C LEU A 185 12.00 23.88 1.91
N THR A 186 10.91 23.60 2.61
CA THR A 186 10.94 22.98 3.95
C THR A 186 10.73 21.46 3.93
N SER A 187 10.52 20.87 2.76
CA SER A 187 10.42 19.41 2.57
C SER A 187 11.73 18.83 2.04
N ALA A 188 12.15 17.68 2.58
CA ALA A 188 13.38 16.99 2.17
C ALA A 188 13.19 16.08 0.94
N CYS A 189 11.94 15.80 0.53
CA CYS A 189 11.67 15.01 -0.68
C CYS A 189 12.28 15.66 -1.92
N ASN A 190 12.77 14.82 -2.84
CA ASN A 190 13.61 15.26 -3.96
C ASN A 190 12.81 15.45 -5.27
N TYR A 191 11.67 16.11 -5.16
CA TYR A 191 10.80 16.42 -6.31
C TYR A 191 11.07 17.81 -6.91
N TYR A 192 11.73 18.68 -6.15
CA TYR A 192 12.03 20.06 -6.50
C TYR A 192 13.50 20.37 -6.20
N ASP A 193 14.16 21.13 -7.06
CA ASP A 193 15.54 21.55 -6.82
C ASP A 193 15.71 23.02 -7.25
N GLY A 194 16.05 23.89 -6.30
CA GLY A 194 16.28 25.30 -6.51
C GLY A 194 15.04 26.14 -6.84
N VAL A 195 13.83 25.60 -6.63
CA VAL A 195 12.54 26.30 -6.83
C VAL A 195 11.82 26.51 -5.51
N THR A 196 11.06 27.60 -5.40
CA THR A 196 10.15 27.86 -4.32
C THR A 196 8.78 27.25 -4.61
N GLN A 197 7.92 27.17 -3.58
CA GLN A 197 6.52 26.74 -3.74
C GLN A 197 5.80 27.58 -4.79
N GLN A 198 5.89 28.93 -4.68
CA GLN A 198 5.23 29.84 -5.60
C GLN A 198 5.69 29.64 -7.05
N GLU A 199 7.00 29.49 -7.27
CA GLU A 199 7.55 29.23 -8.61
C GLU A 199 7.04 27.90 -9.21
N ALA A 200 6.92 26.85 -8.37
CA ALA A 200 6.38 25.56 -8.80
C ALA A 200 4.90 25.67 -9.16
N GLU A 201 4.10 26.32 -8.32
CA GLU A 201 2.67 26.54 -8.56
C GLU A 201 2.43 27.37 -9.83
N ASP A 202 3.17 28.46 -10.02
CA ASP A 202 3.08 29.31 -11.21
C ASP A 202 3.44 28.53 -12.49
N PHE A 203 4.51 27.73 -12.44
CA PHE A 203 4.94 26.91 -13.56
C PHE A 203 3.83 25.93 -14.00
N TYR A 204 3.27 25.15 -13.08
CA TYR A 204 2.23 24.18 -13.42
C TYR A 204 0.88 24.83 -13.74
N ASN A 205 0.52 25.93 -13.08
CA ASN A 205 -0.72 26.65 -13.40
C ASN A 205 -0.70 27.25 -14.81
N ALA A 206 0.46 27.66 -15.31
CA ALA A 206 0.61 28.14 -16.69
C ALA A 206 0.39 27.05 -17.75
N LEU A 207 0.55 25.76 -17.40
CA LEU A 207 0.31 24.63 -18.30
C LEU A 207 -1.15 24.20 -18.36
N LYS A 208 -1.95 24.54 -17.32
CA LYS A 208 -3.35 24.09 -17.22
C LYS A 208 -4.25 24.86 -18.18
N ASN A 209 -5.07 24.12 -18.92
CA ASN A 209 -6.17 24.67 -19.71
C ASN A 209 -7.49 24.35 -19.02
N PRO A 210 -8.23 25.34 -18.47
CA PRO A 210 -9.49 25.12 -17.78
C PRO A 210 -10.61 24.52 -18.66
N GLN A 211 -10.44 24.52 -20.00
CA GLN A 211 -11.40 23.98 -20.96
C GLN A 211 -11.02 22.59 -21.47
N ASP A 212 -9.92 22.05 -20.97
CA ASP A 212 -9.52 20.68 -21.27
C ASP A 212 -10.33 19.72 -20.37
N GLU A 213 -11.18 18.90 -20.97
CA GLU A 213 -12.00 17.91 -20.26
C GLU A 213 -11.20 16.63 -19.91
N THR A 214 -10.02 16.47 -20.47
CA THR A 214 -9.13 15.30 -20.30
C THR A 214 -7.70 15.73 -19.93
N PRO A 215 -7.52 16.56 -18.91
CA PRO A 215 -6.21 17.09 -18.58
C PRO A 215 -5.27 16.00 -18.10
N VAL A 216 -4.03 16.02 -18.56
CA VAL A 216 -2.98 15.15 -18.04
C VAL A 216 -2.59 15.59 -16.62
N SER A 217 -2.04 14.65 -15.83
CA SER A 217 -1.53 14.93 -14.48
C SER A 217 -0.15 15.62 -14.56
N TYR A 218 -0.14 16.92 -14.84
CA TYR A 218 1.09 17.70 -14.99
C TYR A 218 2.04 17.52 -13.80
N GLY A 219 3.31 17.24 -14.07
CA GLY A 219 4.35 17.08 -13.06
C GLY A 219 4.45 15.67 -12.47
N LEU A 220 3.55 14.74 -12.80
CA LEU A 220 3.44 13.42 -12.20
C LEU A 220 4.77 12.64 -12.21
N ASN A 221 5.49 12.67 -13.34
CA ASN A 221 6.70 11.88 -13.58
C ASN A 221 7.94 12.75 -13.85
N SER A 222 8.12 13.81 -13.08
CA SER A 222 9.25 14.71 -13.27
C SER A 222 9.75 15.32 -11.96
N ARG A 223 11.03 15.72 -11.96
CA ARG A 223 11.58 16.67 -10.99
C ARG A 223 11.56 18.06 -11.60
N LEU A 224 11.07 19.06 -10.87
CA LEU A 224 11.11 20.45 -11.27
C LEU A 224 12.40 21.08 -10.75
N VAL A 225 13.21 21.61 -11.65
CA VAL A 225 14.54 22.16 -11.31
C VAL A 225 14.69 23.59 -11.84
N LYS A 226 15.47 24.39 -11.12
CA LYS A 226 15.87 25.73 -11.57
C LYS A 226 17.37 25.72 -11.85
N GLU A 227 17.74 25.71 -13.12
CA GLU A 227 19.11 25.74 -13.62
C GLU A 227 19.34 27.03 -14.43
N ASP A 228 20.41 27.77 -14.15
CA ASP A 228 20.74 29.02 -14.79
C ASP A 228 19.57 30.03 -14.86
N GLY A 229 18.77 30.07 -13.79
CA GLY A 229 17.60 30.93 -13.64
C GLY A 229 16.37 30.47 -14.43
N LYS A 230 16.42 29.34 -15.13
CA LYS A 230 15.27 28.76 -15.86
C LYS A 230 14.67 27.58 -15.08
N ILE A 231 13.35 27.57 -15.02
CA ILE A 231 12.59 26.45 -14.40
C ILE A 231 12.23 25.48 -15.53
N GLN A 232 12.54 24.20 -15.32
CA GLN A 232 12.29 23.13 -16.28
C GLN A 232 12.05 21.78 -15.59
N GLU A 233 11.35 20.88 -16.27
CA GLU A 233 11.14 19.51 -15.80
C GLU A 233 12.29 18.60 -16.24
N LYS A 234 12.79 17.80 -15.31
CA LYS A 234 13.62 16.62 -15.59
C LYS A 234 12.71 15.39 -15.54
N VAL A 235 12.25 14.99 -16.71
CA VAL A 235 11.29 13.88 -16.84
C VAL A 235 11.93 12.54 -16.49
N TRP A 236 11.20 11.72 -15.75
CA TRP A 236 11.59 10.35 -15.38
C TRP A 236 11.19 9.41 -16.52
N LYS A 237 12.17 9.04 -17.29
CA LYS A 237 12.02 8.18 -18.47
C LYS A 237 13.34 7.52 -18.85
N VAL A 238 13.30 6.54 -19.74
CA VAL A 238 14.48 5.96 -20.38
C VAL A 238 15.28 7.08 -21.07
N GLY A 239 16.59 7.14 -20.82
CA GLY A 239 17.45 8.21 -21.30
C GLY A 239 17.28 9.56 -20.59
N GLY A 240 16.38 9.66 -19.62
CA GLY A 240 16.17 10.81 -18.75
C GLY A 240 16.58 10.54 -17.31
N LEU A 241 15.99 11.26 -16.36
CA LEU A 241 16.20 11.00 -14.95
C LEU A 241 15.64 9.61 -14.59
N TYR A 242 16.37 8.84 -13.78
CA TYR A 242 16.12 7.41 -13.46
C TYR A 242 16.23 6.46 -14.65
N GLY A 243 16.78 6.90 -15.78
CA GLY A 243 16.84 6.15 -17.04
C GLY A 243 17.37 4.73 -16.88
N GLN A 244 18.48 4.53 -16.16
CA GLN A 244 19.08 3.20 -15.98
C GLN A 244 18.16 2.20 -15.24
N ALA A 245 17.41 2.67 -14.23
CA ALA A 245 16.45 1.82 -13.52
C ALA A 245 15.24 1.52 -14.43
N LEU A 246 14.76 2.52 -15.15
CA LEU A 246 13.62 2.37 -16.07
C LEU A 246 13.96 1.47 -17.27
N GLU A 247 15.18 1.50 -17.80
CA GLU A 247 15.65 0.55 -18.81
C GLU A 247 15.56 -0.91 -18.33
N LYS A 248 15.94 -1.16 -17.07
CA LYS A 248 15.84 -2.49 -16.47
C LYS A 248 14.38 -2.91 -16.25
N ILE A 249 13.51 -1.99 -15.84
CA ILE A 249 12.08 -2.23 -15.73
C ILE A 249 11.50 -2.61 -17.09
N VAL A 250 11.79 -1.82 -18.14
CA VAL A 250 11.35 -2.10 -19.52
C VAL A 250 11.86 -3.45 -20.02
N TYR A 251 13.10 -3.82 -19.71
CA TYR A 251 13.64 -5.13 -20.06
C TYR A 251 12.79 -6.28 -19.49
N TRP A 252 12.40 -6.20 -18.22
CA TRP A 252 11.58 -7.23 -17.59
C TRP A 252 10.12 -7.19 -18.05
N LEU A 253 9.57 -5.99 -18.26
CA LEU A 253 8.23 -5.84 -18.85
C LEU A 253 8.16 -6.44 -20.26
N LYS A 254 9.23 -6.35 -21.05
CA LYS A 254 9.28 -6.98 -22.38
C LYS A 254 9.20 -8.50 -22.31
N LYS A 255 9.77 -9.11 -21.29
CA LYS A 255 9.62 -10.55 -21.02
C LYS A 255 8.19 -10.88 -20.57
N ALA A 256 7.61 -10.06 -19.67
CA ALA A 256 6.24 -10.20 -19.22
C ALA A 256 5.24 -10.11 -20.39
N GLU A 257 5.43 -9.18 -21.32
CA GLU A 257 4.62 -9.04 -22.54
C GLU A 257 4.57 -10.36 -23.35
N GLY A 258 5.70 -11.07 -23.44
CA GLY A 258 5.81 -12.36 -24.16
C GLY A 258 4.99 -13.49 -23.57
N VAL A 259 4.62 -13.40 -22.28
CA VAL A 259 3.83 -14.40 -21.54
C VAL A 259 2.50 -13.86 -21.04
N ALA A 260 2.05 -12.71 -21.52
CA ALA A 260 0.76 -12.14 -21.15
C ALA A 260 -0.39 -13.12 -21.36
N GLU A 261 -1.38 -13.09 -20.47
CA GLU A 261 -2.51 -14.01 -20.48
C GLU A 261 -3.49 -13.75 -21.62
N THR A 262 -3.69 -12.47 -21.94
CA THR A 262 -4.66 -11.98 -22.91
C THR A 262 -4.03 -10.95 -23.86
N PRO A 263 -4.59 -10.72 -25.06
CA PRO A 263 -4.17 -9.62 -25.94
C PRO A 263 -4.33 -8.25 -25.28
N GLU A 264 -5.36 -8.07 -24.42
CA GLU A 264 -5.63 -6.85 -23.67
C GLU A 264 -4.50 -6.59 -22.66
N GLN A 265 -4.12 -7.58 -21.87
CA GLN A 265 -2.99 -7.46 -20.93
C GLN A 265 -1.68 -7.18 -21.66
N LYS A 266 -1.46 -7.84 -22.80
CA LYS A 266 -0.30 -7.55 -23.63
C LYS A 266 -0.24 -6.09 -24.06
N ALA A 267 -1.39 -5.51 -24.45
CA ALA A 267 -1.50 -4.09 -24.82
C ALA A 267 -1.23 -3.16 -23.62
N VAL A 268 -1.69 -3.52 -22.43
CA VAL A 268 -1.40 -2.80 -21.18
C VAL A 268 0.11 -2.73 -20.93
N ILE A 269 0.79 -3.88 -20.98
CA ILE A 269 2.25 -3.96 -20.75
C ILE A 269 3.01 -3.16 -21.82
N ALA A 270 2.63 -3.29 -23.09
CA ALA A 270 3.24 -2.55 -24.19
C ALA A 270 3.09 -1.03 -24.02
N LYS A 271 1.91 -0.55 -23.61
CA LYS A 271 1.66 0.88 -23.39
C LYS A 271 2.42 1.42 -22.18
N LEU A 272 2.59 0.62 -21.12
CA LEU A 272 3.43 0.99 -19.98
C LEU A 272 4.90 1.15 -20.39
N MET A 273 5.44 0.24 -21.21
CA MET A 273 6.81 0.38 -21.75
C MET A 273 6.95 1.65 -22.58
N GLU A 274 5.99 1.96 -23.46
CA GLU A 274 5.97 3.19 -24.24
C GLU A 274 5.99 4.43 -23.33
N PHE A 275 5.21 4.44 -22.24
CA PHE A 275 5.25 5.51 -21.26
C PHE A 275 6.65 5.67 -20.63
N TYR A 276 7.28 4.59 -20.20
CA TYR A 276 8.64 4.66 -19.64
C TYR A 276 9.70 5.12 -20.66
N GLU A 277 9.53 4.78 -21.92
CA GLU A 277 10.43 5.22 -22.99
C GLU A 277 10.23 6.69 -23.36
N THR A 278 9.01 7.16 -23.43
CA THR A 278 8.69 8.53 -23.88
C THR A 278 8.58 9.53 -22.74
N GLY A 279 8.10 9.10 -21.57
CA GLY A 279 7.73 9.98 -20.47
C GLY A 279 6.47 10.80 -20.72
N ASP A 280 5.71 10.49 -21.77
CA ASP A 280 4.53 11.24 -22.17
C ASP A 280 3.31 10.92 -21.30
N LEU A 281 2.70 11.94 -20.69
CA LEU A 281 1.58 11.78 -19.78
C LEU A 281 0.28 11.37 -20.47
N LYS A 282 0.10 11.66 -21.78
CA LYS A 282 -1.04 11.12 -22.53
C LYS A 282 -0.91 9.63 -22.74
N THR A 283 0.30 9.15 -23.01
CA THR A 283 0.60 7.71 -23.06
C THR A 283 0.31 7.04 -21.72
N PHE A 284 0.58 7.72 -20.60
CA PHE A 284 0.22 7.22 -19.27
C PHE A 284 -1.30 7.10 -19.07
N ASP A 285 -2.06 8.11 -19.52
CA ASP A 285 -3.53 8.07 -19.48
C ASP A 285 -4.09 6.92 -20.34
N GLU A 286 -3.52 6.70 -21.54
CA GLU A 286 -3.88 5.57 -22.40
C GLU A 286 -3.57 4.22 -21.74
N TYR A 287 -2.42 4.10 -21.08
CA TYR A 287 -2.08 2.94 -20.26
C TYR A 287 -3.13 2.69 -19.17
N ALA A 288 -3.48 3.73 -18.41
CA ALA A 288 -4.46 3.63 -17.34
C ALA A 288 -5.85 3.19 -17.86
N ILE A 289 -6.28 3.71 -18.99
CA ILE A 289 -7.55 3.33 -19.65
C ILE A 289 -7.53 1.86 -20.09
N LEU A 290 -6.44 1.38 -20.69
CA LEU A 290 -6.29 -0.01 -21.07
C LEU A 290 -6.27 -0.92 -19.85
N TRP A 291 -5.56 -0.53 -18.79
CA TRP A 291 -5.46 -1.28 -17.55
C TRP A 291 -6.83 -1.45 -16.88
N VAL A 292 -7.64 -0.38 -16.79
CA VAL A 292 -8.99 -0.44 -16.24
C VAL A 292 -9.89 -1.42 -17.01
N LYS A 293 -9.71 -1.50 -18.34
CA LYS A 293 -10.51 -2.37 -19.22
C LYS A 293 -10.11 -3.85 -19.16
N ASP A 294 -8.90 -4.16 -18.73
CA ASP A 294 -8.44 -5.54 -18.59
C ASP A 294 -9.03 -6.18 -17.32
N LEU A 295 -10.22 -6.75 -17.46
CA LEU A 295 -10.96 -7.41 -16.38
C LEU A 295 -10.81 -8.95 -16.39
N ASN A 296 -10.27 -9.52 -17.45
CA ASN A 296 -10.26 -10.96 -17.67
C ASN A 296 -8.96 -11.64 -17.21
N SER A 297 -7.85 -10.91 -17.18
CA SER A 297 -6.58 -11.44 -16.71
C SER A 297 -6.67 -11.85 -15.22
N ARG A 298 -6.10 -13.00 -14.87
CA ARG A 298 -5.98 -13.46 -13.48
C ARG A 298 -4.86 -12.75 -12.76
N ILE A 299 -3.70 -12.60 -13.44
CA ILE A 299 -2.56 -11.82 -12.96
C ILE A 299 -2.82 -10.36 -13.27
N ASP A 300 -2.60 -9.48 -12.30
CA ASP A 300 -2.67 -8.04 -12.50
C ASP A 300 -1.47 -7.36 -11.82
N PHE A 301 -1.22 -6.11 -12.15
CA PHE A 301 -0.09 -5.40 -11.59
C PHE A 301 -0.30 -3.88 -11.64
N VAL A 302 0.35 -3.20 -10.71
CA VAL A 302 0.66 -1.78 -10.74
C VAL A 302 2.17 -1.64 -10.85
N ASN A 303 2.66 -0.76 -11.70
CA ASN A 303 4.08 -0.45 -11.81
C ASN A 303 4.20 0.95 -12.40
N GLY A 304 4.63 1.92 -11.61
CA GLY A 304 4.72 3.29 -12.09
C GLY A 304 4.81 4.36 -11.02
N PHE A 305 4.70 5.58 -11.49
CA PHE A 305 4.60 6.79 -10.69
C PHE A 305 3.12 7.05 -10.43
N THR A 306 2.61 6.69 -9.25
CA THR A 306 1.16 6.53 -9.03
C THR A 306 0.61 7.48 -7.98
N GLU A 307 1.13 7.41 -6.74
CA GLU A 307 0.58 8.14 -5.61
C GLU A 307 1.37 9.43 -5.31
N SER A 308 0.67 10.52 -5.07
CA SER A 308 1.29 11.84 -4.86
C SER A 308 1.37 12.30 -3.40
N TYR A 309 1.12 11.43 -2.44
CA TYR A 309 1.22 11.74 -1.00
C TYR A 309 2.63 12.16 -0.55
N GLY A 310 3.67 11.71 -1.27
CA GLY A 310 5.06 12.08 -1.02
C GLY A 310 5.46 13.47 -1.49
N ASP A 311 4.60 14.16 -2.23
CA ASP A 311 4.81 15.53 -2.71
C ASP A 311 4.04 16.53 -1.84
N PRO A 312 4.67 17.55 -1.25
CA PRO A 312 3.97 18.57 -0.46
C PRO A 312 2.90 19.35 -1.27
N LEU A 313 3.01 19.40 -2.61
CA LEU A 313 2.03 20.03 -3.49
C LEU A 313 1.04 19.02 -4.10
N GLY A 314 1.21 17.72 -3.85
CA GLY A 314 0.30 16.67 -4.32
C GLY A 314 0.28 16.45 -5.84
N MET A 315 1.33 16.84 -6.56
CA MET A 315 1.40 16.75 -8.02
C MET A 315 2.31 15.65 -8.54
N LYS A 316 3.44 15.42 -7.86
CA LYS A 316 4.48 14.48 -8.29
C LYS A 316 4.30 13.14 -7.60
N ALA A 317 4.40 12.06 -8.38
CA ALA A 317 4.10 10.74 -7.87
C ALA A 317 5.34 9.96 -7.44
N SER A 318 5.23 9.26 -6.32
CA SER A 318 6.20 8.24 -5.90
C SER A 318 6.10 7.01 -6.79
N TRP A 319 7.24 6.34 -6.93
CA TRP A 319 7.30 5.08 -7.67
C TRP A 319 6.85 3.92 -6.78
N GLU A 320 5.96 3.09 -7.32
CA GLU A 320 5.44 1.91 -6.64
C GLU A 320 5.20 0.75 -7.60
N SER A 321 5.13 -0.45 -7.05
CA SER A 321 4.67 -1.62 -7.79
C SER A 321 3.98 -2.64 -6.89
N LEU A 322 2.92 -3.22 -7.41
CA LEU A 322 2.18 -4.35 -6.85
C LEU A 322 2.05 -5.40 -7.94
N VAL A 323 2.45 -6.63 -7.67
CA VAL A 323 2.13 -7.78 -8.51
C VAL A 323 1.17 -8.67 -7.75
N ASN A 324 0.07 -9.02 -8.36
CA ASN A 324 -1.01 -9.74 -7.68
C ASN A 324 -1.75 -10.69 -8.61
N PHE A 325 -2.58 -11.51 -8.04
CA PHE A 325 -3.55 -12.32 -8.78
C PHE A 325 -4.87 -12.43 -8.01
N LYS A 326 -5.95 -12.65 -8.75
CA LYS A 326 -7.29 -12.76 -8.18
C LYS A 326 -7.36 -13.92 -7.19
N ASP A 327 -7.84 -13.64 -5.99
CA ASP A 327 -8.31 -14.65 -5.07
C ASP A 327 -9.71 -15.09 -5.53
N LEU A 328 -9.79 -16.30 -6.09
CA LEU A 328 -11.03 -16.78 -6.72
C LEU A 328 -12.10 -17.09 -5.68
N GLU A 329 -11.72 -17.58 -4.50
CA GLU A 329 -12.66 -17.92 -3.43
C GLU A 329 -13.26 -16.65 -2.80
N ALA A 330 -12.42 -15.71 -2.41
CA ALA A 330 -12.86 -14.43 -1.87
C ALA A 330 -13.62 -13.60 -2.91
N THR A 331 -13.24 -13.67 -4.21
CA THR A 331 -13.96 -13.01 -5.29
C THR A 331 -15.38 -13.59 -5.45
N GLN A 332 -15.55 -14.91 -5.34
CA GLN A 332 -16.89 -15.51 -5.37
C GLN A 332 -17.77 -15.03 -4.20
N ARG A 333 -17.19 -14.82 -3.02
CA ARG A 333 -17.88 -14.27 -1.86
C ARG A 333 -18.36 -12.83 -2.13
N THR A 334 -17.50 -11.96 -2.63
CA THR A 334 -17.89 -10.58 -2.98
C THR A 334 -18.89 -10.51 -4.14
N GLU A 335 -18.77 -11.38 -5.12
CA GLU A 335 -19.76 -11.51 -6.21
C GLU A 335 -21.14 -11.95 -5.70
N LEU A 336 -21.18 -12.85 -4.72
CA LEU A 336 -22.43 -13.29 -4.10
C LEU A 336 -23.09 -12.15 -3.32
N ILE A 337 -22.31 -11.36 -2.56
CA ILE A 337 -22.80 -10.15 -1.87
C ILE A 337 -23.33 -9.15 -2.89
N SER A 338 -22.54 -8.81 -3.90
CA SER A 338 -22.90 -7.85 -4.95
C SER A 338 -24.13 -8.30 -5.78
N GLY A 339 -24.25 -9.59 -6.02
CA GLY A 339 -25.43 -10.18 -6.70
C GLY A 339 -26.72 -10.05 -5.91
N ASN A 340 -26.62 -9.90 -4.58
CA ASN A 340 -27.74 -9.64 -3.68
C ASN A 340 -27.87 -8.15 -3.28
N ALA A 341 -27.10 -7.24 -3.87
CA ALA A 341 -27.04 -5.84 -3.45
C ALA A 341 -28.42 -5.15 -3.44
N GLN A 342 -29.31 -5.46 -4.39
CA GLN A 342 -30.67 -4.93 -4.40
C GLN A 342 -31.50 -5.41 -3.20
N TRP A 343 -31.35 -6.67 -2.83
CA TRP A 343 -32.02 -7.21 -1.63
C TRP A 343 -31.59 -6.47 -0.37
N PHE A 344 -30.29 -6.25 -0.21
CA PHE A 344 -29.75 -5.51 0.93
C PHE A 344 -30.20 -4.03 0.95
N GLU A 345 -30.23 -3.37 -0.20
CA GLU A 345 -30.75 -1.99 -0.30
C GLU A 345 -32.22 -1.92 0.14
N ASP A 346 -33.06 -2.82 -0.39
CA ASP A 346 -34.51 -2.84 -0.12
C ASP A 346 -34.81 -3.14 1.35
N HIS A 347 -34.00 -3.97 2.02
CA HIS A 347 -34.18 -4.38 3.42
C HIS A 347 -33.41 -3.51 4.43
N SER A 348 -32.63 -2.54 3.94
CA SER A 348 -31.90 -1.64 4.83
C SER A 348 -32.85 -0.83 5.73
N PRO A 349 -32.42 -0.44 6.96
CA PRO A 349 -33.23 0.35 7.87
C PRO A 349 -33.35 1.83 7.45
N VAL A 350 -32.78 2.17 6.29
CA VAL A 350 -32.77 3.53 5.74
C VAL A 350 -34.17 3.90 5.21
N ASP A 351 -34.61 5.15 5.40
CA ASP A 351 -35.87 5.65 4.86
C ASP A 351 -35.92 5.47 3.33
N GLY A 352 -37.10 5.06 2.81
CA GLY A 352 -37.28 4.71 1.41
C GLY A 352 -36.91 5.81 0.41
N GLN A 353 -37.04 7.10 0.78
CA GLN A 353 -36.64 8.22 -0.09
C GLN A 353 -35.14 8.24 -0.40
N PHE A 354 -34.30 7.67 0.47
CA PHE A 354 -32.86 7.59 0.31
C PHE A 354 -32.38 6.28 -0.32
N LYS A 355 -33.26 5.31 -0.55
CA LYS A 355 -32.94 4.05 -1.21
C LYS A 355 -32.83 4.21 -2.71
N LYS A 356 -31.87 3.47 -3.32
CA LYS A 356 -31.76 3.37 -4.78
C LYS A 356 -32.82 2.43 -5.31
N GLU A 357 -33.53 2.84 -6.35
CA GLU A 357 -34.49 1.98 -7.06
C GLU A 357 -33.79 0.81 -7.77
N LYS A 358 -32.56 1.04 -8.22
CA LYS A 358 -31.71 0.04 -8.86
C LYS A 358 -30.27 0.18 -8.39
N VAL A 359 -29.81 -0.82 -7.66
CA VAL A 359 -28.42 -0.90 -7.21
C VAL A 359 -27.59 -1.58 -8.30
N LYS A 360 -26.48 -0.94 -8.68
CA LYS A 360 -25.40 -1.64 -9.36
C LYS A 360 -24.46 -2.14 -8.27
N GLY A 361 -24.36 -3.45 -8.09
CA GLY A 361 -23.40 -4.01 -7.15
C GLY A 361 -21.98 -3.55 -7.51
N VAL A 362 -21.26 -3.04 -6.53
CA VAL A 362 -19.82 -2.76 -6.66
C VAL A 362 -19.11 -4.10 -6.51
N SER A 363 -18.45 -4.57 -7.55
CA SER A 363 -17.58 -5.75 -7.46
C SER A 363 -16.25 -5.33 -6.89
N ALA A 364 -16.11 -5.41 -5.57
CA ALA A 364 -14.79 -5.39 -4.96
C ALA A 364 -14.09 -6.71 -5.31
N LYS A 365 -12.87 -6.62 -5.86
CA LYS A 365 -12.06 -7.80 -6.16
C LYS A 365 -11.09 -7.99 -5.02
N VAL A 366 -11.06 -9.19 -4.45
CA VAL A 366 -10.03 -9.59 -3.52
C VAL A 366 -8.87 -10.17 -4.30
N ILE A 367 -7.67 -9.72 -3.96
CA ILE A 367 -6.44 -10.17 -4.60
C ILE A 367 -5.45 -10.72 -3.57
N THR A 368 -4.59 -11.60 -4.06
CA THR A 368 -3.40 -12.07 -3.36
C THR A 368 -2.20 -11.31 -3.90
N ALA A 369 -1.54 -10.50 -3.07
CA ALA A 369 -0.28 -9.86 -3.43
C ALA A 369 0.84 -10.89 -3.48
N ALA A 370 1.55 -10.94 -4.60
CA ALA A 370 2.78 -11.70 -4.74
C ALA A 370 3.99 -10.88 -4.27
N ILE A 371 4.03 -9.59 -4.59
CA ILE A 371 5.04 -8.65 -4.11
C ILE A 371 4.48 -7.24 -4.02
N LEU A 372 4.99 -6.50 -3.06
CA LEU A 372 4.80 -5.07 -2.84
C LEU A 372 6.17 -4.40 -2.94
N ALA A 373 6.30 -3.34 -3.71
CA ALA A 373 7.55 -2.64 -3.93
C ALA A 373 7.36 -1.12 -3.98
N GLY A 374 8.46 -0.40 -3.83
CA GLY A 374 8.44 1.06 -3.81
C GLY A 374 7.62 1.59 -2.64
N ASP A 375 6.74 2.55 -2.89
CA ASP A 375 5.95 3.22 -1.84
C ASP A 375 4.92 2.30 -1.15
N LEU A 376 4.54 1.20 -1.79
CA LEU A 376 3.67 0.18 -1.19
C LEU A 376 4.36 -0.72 -0.17
N TYR A 377 5.70 -0.66 -0.06
CA TYR A 377 6.45 -1.55 0.83
C TYR A 377 6.34 -1.17 2.32
N PRO A 378 6.66 0.07 2.76
CA PRO A 378 6.73 0.37 4.19
C PRO A 378 5.34 0.63 4.83
N ALA A 379 4.46 1.30 4.10
CA ALA A 379 3.09 1.58 4.53
C ALA A 379 2.14 0.79 3.63
N THR A 380 2.09 -0.53 3.83
CA THR A 380 1.32 -1.43 2.98
C THR A 380 -0.16 -1.11 3.02
N ALA A 381 -0.72 -0.72 1.89
CA ALA A 381 -2.15 -0.54 1.71
C ALA A 381 -2.88 -1.89 1.85
N ILE A 382 -4.05 -1.88 2.48
CA ILE A 382 -4.96 -3.04 2.52
C ILE A 382 -5.90 -3.07 1.31
N GLY A 383 -5.97 -1.96 0.58
CA GLY A 383 -6.72 -1.83 -0.67
C GLY A 383 -6.17 -0.71 -1.53
N ILE A 384 -6.47 -0.75 -2.81
CA ILE A 384 -6.13 0.31 -3.78
C ILE A 384 -7.31 0.59 -4.70
N ASN A 385 -7.45 1.84 -5.14
CA ASN A 385 -8.45 2.27 -6.10
C ASN A 385 -7.83 3.20 -7.14
N LEU A 386 -7.53 2.67 -8.32
CA LEU A 386 -6.81 3.35 -9.39
C LEU A 386 -7.60 3.34 -10.72
N PRO A 387 -7.33 4.28 -11.63
CA PRO A 387 -6.33 5.37 -11.60
C PRO A 387 -6.80 6.57 -10.77
N ASN A 388 -5.86 7.47 -10.45
CA ASN A 388 -6.15 8.69 -9.68
C ASN A 388 -6.72 9.83 -10.54
N ALA A 389 -6.58 9.78 -11.85
CA ALA A 389 -7.12 10.80 -12.77
C ALA A 389 -8.65 10.80 -12.78
N ASN A 390 -9.26 11.85 -12.25
CA ASN A 390 -10.72 11.96 -12.09
C ASN A 390 -11.51 11.79 -13.39
N TRP A 391 -11.02 12.35 -14.51
CA TRP A 391 -11.69 12.22 -15.79
C TRP A 391 -11.67 10.77 -16.30
N ILE A 392 -10.57 10.02 -16.09
CA ILE A 392 -10.51 8.60 -16.45
C ILE A 392 -11.49 7.80 -15.61
N ARG A 393 -11.53 8.02 -14.30
CA ARG A 393 -12.50 7.37 -13.39
C ARG A 393 -13.92 7.64 -13.82
N SER A 394 -14.22 8.87 -14.19
CA SER A 394 -15.56 9.29 -14.62
C SER A 394 -16.00 8.66 -15.94
N HIS A 395 -15.10 8.59 -16.94
CA HIS A 395 -15.44 8.13 -18.30
C HIS A 395 -15.19 6.63 -18.53
N HIS A 396 -14.19 6.05 -17.85
CA HIS A 396 -13.72 4.69 -18.09
C HIS A 396 -13.85 3.79 -16.86
N GLY A 397 -14.08 4.36 -15.68
CA GLY A 397 -14.15 3.62 -14.41
C GLY A 397 -12.82 3.51 -13.70
N SER A 398 -12.78 2.68 -12.67
CA SER A 398 -11.60 2.39 -11.86
C SER A 398 -11.57 0.91 -11.47
N LYS A 399 -10.39 0.41 -11.08
CA LYS A 399 -10.26 -0.88 -10.40
C LYS A 399 -10.10 -0.61 -8.91
N SER A 400 -11.01 -1.19 -8.11
CA SER A 400 -10.92 -1.24 -6.65
C SER A 400 -10.60 -2.68 -6.25
N VAL A 401 -9.57 -2.87 -5.43
CA VAL A 401 -9.15 -4.19 -4.97
C VAL A 401 -8.79 -4.15 -3.49
N THR A 402 -9.14 -5.22 -2.77
CA THR A 402 -8.71 -5.49 -1.40
C THR A 402 -7.56 -6.49 -1.43
N ILE A 403 -6.50 -6.24 -0.67
CA ILE A 403 -5.30 -7.10 -0.61
C ILE A 403 -5.48 -8.11 0.54
N GLY A 404 -6.16 -9.21 0.25
CA GLY A 404 -6.64 -10.15 1.28
C GLY A 404 -5.53 -10.80 2.09
N ASN A 405 -4.43 -11.24 1.47
CA ASN A 405 -3.34 -11.89 2.19
C ASN A 405 -2.52 -10.95 3.07
N ILE A 406 -2.56 -9.65 2.81
CA ILE A 406 -1.93 -8.65 3.69
C ILE A 406 -2.81 -8.42 4.92
N THR A 407 -4.12 -8.28 4.74
CA THR A 407 -5.09 -8.20 5.85
C THR A 407 -5.01 -9.45 6.73
N ASP A 408 -4.95 -10.65 6.13
CA ASP A 408 -4.77 -11.92 6.84
C ASP A 408 -3.47 -11.93 7.67
N ALA A 409 -2.36 -11.44 7.13
CA ALA A 409 -1.10 -11.38 7.84
C ALA A 409 -1.15 -10.44 9.05
N TYR A 410 -1.81 -9.28 8.95
CA TYR A 410 -2.04 -8.38 10.08
C TYR A 410 -2.87 -9.05 11.17
N ASN A 411 -3.99 -9.67 10.80
CA ASN A 411 -4.86 -10.34 11.74
C ASN A 411 -4.13 -11.47 12.47
N LYS A 412 -3.43 -12.34 11.74
CA LYS A 412 -2.69 -13.46 12.32
C LYS A 412 -1.49 -13.05 13.16
N ALA A 413 -0.81 -11.97 12.82
CA ALA A 413 0.27 -11.43 13.65
C ALA A 413 -0.26 -10.84 14.98
N ALA A 414 -1.53 -10.40 15.00
CA ALA A 414 -2.19 -9.93 16.21
C ALA A 414 -2.68 -11.06 17.11
N HIS A 415 -2.92 -12.26 16.56
CA HIS A 415 -3.38 -13.41 17.34
C HIS A 415 -2.27 -13.92 18.29
N GLY A 416 -2.66 -14.17 19.53
CA GLY A 416 -1.77 -14.75 20.55
C GLY A 416 -0.66 -13.80 21.03
N ASN A 417 -0.79 -12.50 20.78
CA ASN A 417 0.11 -11.47 21.30
C ASN A 417 -0.27 -11.03 22.75
N GLY A 418 -1.31 -11.62 23.34
CA GLY A 418 -1.82 -11.31 24.67
C GLY A 418 -2.84 -10.17 24.71
N PHE A 419 -3.09 -9.50 23.57
CA PHE A 419 -4.01 -8.35 23.54
C PHE A 419 -5.46 -8.74 23.83
N ASN A 420 -5.97 -9.78 23.19
CA ASN A 420 -7.33 -10.24 23.42
C ASN A 420 -7.50 -10.80 24.84
N GLU A 421 -6.53 -11.54 25.33
CA GLU A 421 -6.52 -12.09 26.68
C GLU A 421 -6.52 -11.02 27.77
N GLU A 422 -5.86 -9.87 27.51
CA GLU A 422 -5.79 -8.75 28.46
C GLU A 422 -7.06 -7.88 28.44
N PHE A 423 -7.62 -7.60 27.24
CA PHE A 423 -8.63 -6.57 27.08
C PHE A 423 -10.05 -7.08 26.84
N VAL A 424 -10.24 -8.37 26.50
CA VAL A 424 -11.59 -8.94 26.34
C VAL A 424 -12.19 -9.22 27.71
N TYR A 425 -13.45 -8.82 27.88
CA TYR A 425 -14.12 -8.81 29.18
C TYR A 425 -14.33 -10.20 29.80
N SER A 426 -14.58 -11.23 28.98
CA SER A 426 -14.85 -12.59 29.47
C SER A 426 -14.31 -13.68 28.55
N ASP A 427 -14.05 -14.86 29.12
CA ASP A 427 -13.63 -16.06 28.38
C ASP A 427 -14.64 -16.46 27.29
N ALA A 428 -15.93 -16.23 27.50
CA ALA A 428 -16.96 -16.54 26.52
C ALA A 428 -16.86 -15.64 25.28
N GLU A 429 -16.56 -14.36 25.46
CA GLU A 429 -16.33 -13.40 24.37
C GLU A 429 -15.00 -13.71 23.66
N LEU A 430 -13.96 -14.05 24.42
CA LEU A 430 -12.67 -14.46 23.86
C LEU A 430 -12.83 -15.67 22.93
N GLN A 431 -13.57 -16.70 23.37
CA GLN A 431 -13.86 -17.87 22.54
C GLN A 431 -14.64 -17.55 21.26
N LEU A 432 -15.55 -16.57 21.30
CA LEU A 432 -16.26 -16.11 20.11
C LEU A 432 -15.32 -15.39 19.14
N ILE A 433 -14.45 -14.53 19.66
CA ILE A 433 -13.44 -13.82 18.89
C ILE A 433 -12.49 -14.82 18.22
N ASP A 434 -11.90 -15.73 19.01
CA ASP A 434 -10.97 -16.74 18.49
C ASP A 434 -11.58 -17.61 17.39
N LYS A 435 -12.89 -17.85 17.47
CA LYS A 435 -13.58 -18.73 16.53
C LYS A 435 -14.06 -18.03 15.26
N TYR A 436 -14.46 -16.76 15.35
CA TYR A 436 -15.21 -16.11 14.29
C TYR A 436 -14.62 -14.77 13.81
N ALA A 437 -13.66 -14.18 14.52
CA ALA A 437 -13.19 -12.83 14.17
C ALA A 437 -12.67 -12.76 12.73
N ASP A 438 -11.84 -13.70 12.29
CA ASP A 438 -11.27 -13.68 10.94
C ASP A 438 -12.36 -13.63 9.87
N VAL A 439 -13.31 -14.55 9.91
CA VAL A 439 -14.39 -14.64 8.91
C VAL A 439 -15.34 -13.45 8.99
N THR A 440 -15.59 -12.91 10.16
CA THR A 440 -16.51 -11.77 10.31
C THR A 440 -15.86 -10.44 10.00
N ASP A 441 -14.56 -10.29 10.18
CA ASP A 441 -13.80 -9.11 9.78
C ASP A 441 -13.70 -8.99 8.26
N GLU A 442 -13.37 -10.11 7.58
CA GLU A 442 -13.41 -10.18 6.12
C GLU A 442 -14.81 -9.85 5.58
N LEU A 443 -15.84 -10.44 6.19
CA LEU A 443 -17.22 -10.23 5.76
C LEU A 443 -17.69 -8.80 6.01
N HIS A 444 -17.32 -8.19 7.15
CA HIS A 444 -17.61 -6.79 7.42
C HIS A 444 -16.96 -5.87 6.39
N THR A 445 -15.69 -6.13 6.05
CA THR A 445 -14.97 -5.39 5.00
C THR A 445 -15.68 -5.53 3.64
N ASP A 446 -16.04 -6.74 3.24
CA ASP A 446 -16.77 -6.97 1.98
C ASP A 446 -18.13 -6.25 1.95
N LEU A 447 -18.86 -6.25 3.06
CA LEU A 447 -20.15 -5.55 3.19
C LEU A 447 -19.98 -4.03 3.17
N HIS A 448 -18.95 -3.50 3.84
CA HIS A 448 -18.58 -2.10 3.84
C HIS A 448 -18.30 -1.61 2.41
N GLU A 449 -17.45 -2.30 1.67
CA GLU A 449 -17.05 -1.93 0.32
C GLU A 449 -18.18 -2.15 -0.71
N CYS A 450 -18.76 -3.35 -0.73
CA CYS A 450 -19.73 -3.72 -1.77
C CYS A 450 -21.11 -3.08 -1.56
N LEU A 451 -21.54 -2.92 -0.34
CA LEU A 451 -22.88 -2.42 0.01
C LEU A 451 -22.83 -1.06 0.67
N GLY A 452 -21.93 -0.87 1.64
CA GLY A 452 -21.80 0.37 2.36
C GLY A 452 -21.65 1.56 1.41
N HIS A 453 -20.55 1.63 0.68
CA HIS A 453 -20.30 2.67 -0.31
C HIS A 453 -21.24 2.60 -1.53
N GLY A 454 -21.73 1.41 -1.86
CA GLY A 454 -22.64 1.19 -3.00
C GLY A 454 -24.09 1.60 -2.78
N SER A 455 -24.55 1.75 -1.52
CA SER A 455 -25.95 1.96 -1.15
C SER A 455 -26.39 3.42 -1.16
N GLY A 456 -27.69 3.63 -1.06
CA GLY A 456 -28.31 4.95 -0.84
C GLY A 456 -28.17 5.93 -2.00
N LYS A 457 -28.94 6.99 -1.96
CA LYS A 457 -28.90 8.11 -2.91
C LYS A 457 -29.07 9.44 -2.19
N LEU A 458 -28.50 10.49 -2.74
CA LEU A 458 -28.79 11.86 -2.36
C LEU A 458 -30.16 12.28 -2.93
N LEU A 459 -30.87 13.15 -2.22
CA LEU A 459 -32.08 13.76 -2.74
C LEU A 459 -31.76 14.72 -3.90
N PRO A 460 -32.68 14.92 -4.84
CA PRO A 460 -32.48 15.87 -5.93
C PRO A 460 -32.14 17.27 -5.42
N GLY A 461 -31.10 17.88 -5.98
CA GLY A 461 -30.64 19.22 -5.66
C GLY A 461 -29.74 19.32 -4.41
N VAL A 462 -29.42 18.20 -3.76
CA VAL A 462 -28.43 18.19 -2.69
C VAL A 462 -27.03 18.20 -3.29
N ASP A 463 -26.20 19.16 -2.84
CA ASP A 463 -24.79 19.22 -3.20
C ASP A 463 -24.03 18.07 -2.53
N PRO A 464 -23.35 17.18 -3.30
CA PRO A 464 -22.56 16.08 -2.73
C PRO A 464 -21.45 16.57 -1.78
N ASP A 465 -20.92 17.77 -1.99
CA ASP A 465 -19.82 18.35 -1.23
C ASP A 465 -20.31 19.25 -0.06
N ALA A 466 -21.62 19.28 0.22
CA ALA A 466 -22.21 20.13 1.25
C ALA A 466 -21.58 19.93 2.64
N LEU A 467 -21.17 18.71 2.96
CA LEU A 467 -20.56 18.37 4.25
C LEU A 467 -19.08 18.75 4.34
N LYS A 468 -18.45 19.17 3.25
CA LYS A 468 -17.03 19.57 3.19
C LYS A 468 -16.11 18.56 3.88
N ALA A 469 -15.28 19.00 4.83
CA ALA A 469 -14.34 18.15 5.57
C ALA A 469 -14.99 17.00 6.37
N TYR A 470 -16.31 17.05 6.59
CA TYR A 470 -17.04 15.97 7.29
C TYR A 470 -17.62 14.92 6.34
N GLY A 471 -17.59 15.17 5.03
CA GLY A 471 -18.16 14.27 4.02
C GLY A 471 -17.59 12.86 4.14
N SER A 472 -16.28 12.73 4.15
CA SER A 472 -15.59 11.43 4.30
C SER A 472 -15.94 10.73 5.62
N THR A 473 -15.99 11.47 6.74
CA THR A 473 -16.37 10.90 8.03
C THR A 473 -17.77 10.29 8.03
N ILE A 474 -18.73 10.99 7.43
CA ILE A 474 -20.12 10.51 7.36
C ILE A 474 -20.25 9.34 6.40
N GLU A 475 -19.53 9.36 5.28
CA GLU A 475 -19.51 8.26 4.31
C GLU A 475 -18.93 6.98 4.90
N GLU A 476 -17.78 7.07 5.59
CA GLU A 476 -17.19 5.95 6.29
C GLU A 476 -18.10 5.42 7.42
N ALA A 477 -18.73 6.31 8.18
CA ALA A 477 -19.67 5.90 9.22
C ALA A 477 -20.88 5.17 8.62
N ARG A 478 -21.39 5.63 7.48
CA ARG A 478 -22.48 5.00 6.76
C ARG A 478 -22.11 3.60 6.26
N ALA A 479 -20.92 3.47 5.66
CA ALA A 479 -20.43 2.21 5.13
C ALA A 479 -20.18 1.19 6.25
N ASP A 480 -19.55 1.59 7.35
CA ASP A 480 -19.34 0.75 8.53
C ASP A 480 -20.67 0.32 9.19
N LEU A 481 -21.63 1.23 9.32
CA LEU A 481 -22.94 0.89 9.88
C LEU A 481 -23.71 -0.11 9.00
N PHE A 482 -23.60 -0.01 7.69
CA PHE A 482 -24.14 -1.02 6.78
C PHE A 482 -23.50 -2.39 7.00
N GLY A 483 -22.16 -2.45 7.07
CA GLY A 483 -21.42 -3.66 7.37
C GLY A 483 -21.82 -4.28 8.70
N LEU A 484 -21.84 -3.48 9.77
CA LEU A 484 -22.23 -3.92 11.12
C LEU A 484 -23.69 -4.37 11.21
N TYR A 485 -24.60 -3.67 10.54
CA TYR A 485 -26.01 -4.07 10.50
C TYR A 485 -26.19 -5.43 9.83
N TYR A 486 -25.59 -5.62 8.68
CA TYR A 486 -25.79 -6.83 7.89
C TYR A 486 -24.95 -8.02 8.33
N VAL A 487 -23.81 -7.83 9.00
CA VAL A 487 -23.03 -8.96 9.54
C VAL A 487 -23.86 -9.78 10.54
N ALA A 488 -24.87 -9.18 11.17
CA ALA A 488 -25.80 -9.83 12.08
C ALA A 488 -27.07 -10.37 11.39
N ASP A 489 -27.27 -10.13 10.09
CA ASP A 489 -28.47 -10.50 9.38
C ASP A 489 -28.51 -12.01 9.05
N PRO A 490 -29.62 -12.71 9.32
CA PRO A 490 -29.79 -14.13 8.96
C PRO A 490 -29.57 -14.42 7.47
N LYS A 491 -29.71 -13.43 6.60
CA LYS A 491 -29.45 -13.55 5.15
C LYS A 491 -28.03 -14.03 4.86
N LEU A 492 -27.05 -13.66 5.66
CA LEU A 492 -25.67 -14.11 5.46
C LEU A 492 -25.50 -15.61 5.79
N VAL A 493 -26.26 -16.11 6.77
CA VAL A 493 -26.31 -17.56 7.05
C VAL A 493 -27.01 -18.30 5.90
N GLU A 494 -28.11 -17.75 5.38
CA GLU A 494 -28.84 -18.31 4.21
C GLU A 494 -27.94 -18.39 2.98
N LEU A 495 -27.13 -17.37 2.75
CA LEU A 495 -26.17 -17.30 1.65
C LEU A 495 -24.91 -18.16 1.87
N GLY A 496 -24.75 -18.77 3.05
CA GLY A 496 -23.56 -19.55 3.40
C GLY A 496 -22.29 -18.71 3.63
N LEU A 497 -22.45 -17.41 3.84
CA LEU A 497 -21.35 -16.46 4.02
C LEU A 497 -20.83 -16.41 5.46
N THR A 498 -21.64 -16.80 6.42
CA THR A 498 -21.24 -16.94 7.84
C THR A 498 -21.61 -18.32 8.35
N PRO A 499 -20.74 -18.93 9.20
CA PRO A 499 -20.96 -20.29 9.70
C PRO A 499 -21.99 -20.37 10.85
N SER A 500 -22.37 -19.23 11.43
CA SER A 500 -23.25 -19.20 12.62
C SER A 500 -23.99 -17.87 12.73
N ALA A 501 -25.22 -17.94 13.25
CA ALA A 501 -26.02 -16.76 13.59
C ALA A 501 -25.44 -15.95 14.75
N ASP A 502 -24.51 -16.49 15.53
CA ASP A 502 -23.84 -15.81 16.63
C ASP A 502 -22.48 -15.21 16.24
N ALA A 503 -21.99 -15.48 15.02
CA ALA A 503 -20.66 -15.05 14.58
C ALA A 503 -20.49 -13.52 14.61
N TYR A 504 -21.54 -12.76 14.31
CA TYR A 504 -21.52 -11.28 14.31
C TYR A 504 -21.06 -10.68 15.65
N LYS A 505 -21.26 -11.38 16.76
CA LYS A 505 -20.84 -10.91 18.10
C LYS A 505 -19.34 -10.70 18.17
N ALA A 506 -18.56 -11.59 17.51
CA ALA A 506 -17.12 -11.42 17.41
C ALA A 506 -16.76 -10.08 16.71
N GLN A 507 -17.43 -9.78 15.59
CA GLN A 507 -17.20 -8.52 14.87
C GLN A 507 -17.53 -7.29 15.72
N TYR A 508 -18.61 -7.33 16.48
CA TYR A 508 -18.97 -6.20 17.34
C TYR A 508 -17.92 -5.95 18.42
N TYR A 509 -17.40 -6.99 19.05
CA TYR A 509 -16.35 -6.86 20.05
C TYR A 509 -15.05 -6.33 19.43
N THR A 510 -14.59 -6.93 18.35
CA THR A 510 -13.34 -6.52 17.69
C THR A 510 -13.43 -5.12 17.09
N TYR A 511 -14.59 -4.73 16.53
CA TYR A 511 -14.83 -3.39 16.02
C TYR A 511 -14.72 -2.31 17.11
N LEU A 512 -15.34 -2.53 18.27
CA LEU A 512 -15.28 -1.61 19.41
C LEU A 512 -13.86 -1.52 19.97
N MET A 513 -13.18 -2.66 20.15
CA MET A 513 -11.79 -2.67 20.61
C MET A 513 -10.86 -1.98 19.63
N ASN A 514 -11.02 -2.19 18.32
CA ASN A 514 -10.22 -1.51 17.28
C ASN A 514 -10.37 0.02 17.39
N GLY A 515 -11.59 0.52 17.53
CA GLY A 515 -11.84 1.95 17.67
C GLY A 515 -11.14 2.55 18.90
N LEU A 516 -11.24 1.89 20.04
CA LEU A 516 -10.69 2.37 21.30
C LEU A 516 -9.17 2.14 21.40
N MET A 517 -8.72 0.90 21.15
CA MET A 517 -7.36 0.45 21.49
C MET A 517 -6.37 0.54 20.32
N THR A 518 -6.84 0.73 19.09
CA THR A 518 -5.99 0.84 17.91
C THR A 518 -6.05 2.23 17.29
N GLN A 519 -7.26 2.75 17.08
CA GLN A 519 -7.43 4.04 16.41
C GLN A 519 -7.12 5.22 17.34
N LEU A 520 -7.73 5.27 18.53
CA LEU A 520 -7.58 6.41 19.44
C LEU A 520 -6.19 6.51 20.07
N VAL A 521 -5.47 5.41 20.26
CA VAL A 521 -4.11 5.44 20.83
C VAL A 521 -3.08 6.11 19.91
N ARG A 522 -3.41 6.31 18.65
CA ARG A 522 -2.55 7.04 17.68
C ARG A 522 -2.60 8.56 17.85
N ILE A 523 -3.53 9.06 18.66
CA ILE A 523 -3.75 10.50 18.87
C ILE A 523 -3.01 10.90 20.14
N GLU A 524 -2.05 11.80 20.01
CA GLU A 524 -1.36 12.38 21.16
C GLU A 524 -2.38 13.10 22.08
N PRO A 525 -2.27 12.93 23.42
CA PRO A 525 -3.17 13.57 24.36
C PRO A 525 -3.21 15.09 24.17
N GLY A 526 -4.42 15.64 24.04
CA GLY A 526 -4.66 17.06 23.80
C GLY A 526 -4.88 17.43 22.34
N ASN A 527 -4.63 16.54 21.40
CA ASN A 527 -4.93 16.73 19.98
C ASN A 527 -6.38 16.35 19.65
N ASN A 528 -6.88 16.91 18.56
CA ASN A 528 -8.23 16.61 18.06
C ASN A 528 -8.24 15.30 17.27
N VAL A 529 -9.40 14.64 17.25
CA VAL A 529 -9.68 13.53 16.33
C VAL A 529 -9.99 14.14 14.96
N GLU A 530 -9.09 13.99 13.98
CA GLU A 530 -9.22 14.66 12.67
C GLU A 530 -9.36 13.69 11.50
N GLU A 531 -8.77 12.52 11.57
CA GLU A 531 -8.82 11.51 10.53
C GLU A 531 -10.24 10.89 10.41
N ALA A 532 -10.69 10.63 9.17
CA ALA A 532 -12.06 10.25 8.86
C ALA A 532 -12.52 8.96 9.54
N HIS A 533 -11.68 7.93 9.55
CA HIS A 533 -12.00 6.64 10.19
C HIS A 533 -12.03 6.74 11.73
N MET A 534 -11.15 7.54 12.32
CA MET A 534 -11.17 7.81 13.77
C MET A 534 -12.42 8.59 14.18
N ARG A 535 -12.81 9.61 13.39
CA ARG A 535 -14.05 10.36 13.59
C ARG A 535 -15.29 9.49 13.43
N ASN A 536 -15.28 8.61 12.43
CA ASN A 536 -16.32 7.61 12.21
C ASN A 536 -16.50 6.72 13.46
N ARG A 537 -15.41 6.13 13.97
CA ARG A 537 -15.44 5.31 15.19
C ARG A 537 -15.99 6.08 16.38
N GLN A 538 -15.56 7.32 16.56
CA GLN A 538 -16.05 8.20 17.61
C GLN A 538 -17.56 8.49 17.44
N LEU A 539 -18.02 8.73 16.21
CA LEU A 539 -19.42 9.01 15.91
C LEU A 539 -20.30 7.79 16.25
N ILE A 540 -19.90 6.60 15.81
CA ILE A 540 -20.65 5.37 16.10
C ILE A 540 -20.67 5.08 17.61
N ALA A 541 -19.53 5.19 18.30
CA ALA A 541 -19.44 4.97 19.74
C ALA A 541 -20.28 5.96 20.57
N ARG A 542 -20.53 7.17 20.06
CA ARG A 542 -21.42 8.14 20.71
C ARG A 542 -22.90 7.88 20.43
N GLY A 543 -23.20 7.17 19.36
CA GLY A 543 -24.57 6.84 18.97
C GLY A 543 -25.12 5.58 19.66
N VAL A 544 -24.23 4.73 20.16
CA VAL A 544 -24.54 3.52 20.94
C VAL A 544 -24.55 3.85 22.43
#